data_2bcc2af33e6cf20e39b6192ac69c1a9f
#
_entry.id   2bcc2af33e6cf20e39b6192ac69c1a9f
#
_cell.length_a   1.000
_cell.length_b   1.000
_cell.length_c   1.000
_cell.angle_alpha   90.00
_cell.angle_beta   90.00
_cell.angle_gamma   90.00
#
_symmetry.space_group_name_H-M   'P 1'
#
loop_
_entity.id
_entity.type
_entity.pdbx_description
1 polymer ?
#
loop_
_entity_poly.entity_id
_entity_poly.type
_entity_poly.pdbx_seq_one_letter_code
_entity_poly.pdbx_strand_id
1 'polypeptide(L)'
;MAKYSTKIKQNLIRMIKTMSSNPKDFVQNPEKDFTRNRKLSFESMVSFILAMNGNSLYTELMTYFNYDVKTASTSAFIQQRSKIRPDAFKHLFQQFTASYDQYKYFRGYRLLAVDGSTFNIAHNPADEKTYIKSSTAKKGYNSLHLNALYDLTNRLYIDAQIQPIRELNERQALIEMVANSPLKDPVILVADRGYESYNTFANIEEKG
;
A
#
# COMPACT_ATOMS: atom_id res chain seq x y z
N MET A 1 3.18 19.33 18.78
CA MET A 1 3.41 18.50 17.55
C MET A 1 4.23 17.24 17.82
N ALA A 2 5.34 17.29 18.56
CA ALA A 2 6.17 16.09 18.85
C ALA A 2 5.40 14.91 19.50
N LYS A 3 4.48 15.16 20.42
CA LYS A 3 3.67 14.11 21.08
C LYS A 3 2.75 13.35 20.11
N TYR A 4 2.23 14.03 19.08
CA TYR A 4 1.30 13.41 18.12
C TYR A 4 2.04 12.51 17.14
N SER A 5 3.15 12.94 16.55
CA SER A 5 3.97 12.12 15.67
C SER A 5 4.50 10.87 16.38
N THR A 6 4.85 10.99 17.65
CA THR A 6 5.26 9.83 18.49
C THR A 6 4.11 8.84 18.68
N LYS A 7 2.87 9.33 18.92
CA LYS A 7 1.67 8.47 19.05
C LYS A 7 1.41 7.70 17.76
N ILE A 8 1.50 8.37 16.59
CA ILE A 8 1.31 7.73 15.29
C ILE A 8 2.36 6.63 15.05
N LYS A 9 3.64 6.95 15.27
CA LYS A 9 4.73 5.97 15.14
C LYS A 9 4.52 4.75 16.06
N GLN A 10 4.19 4.99 17.33
CA GLN A 10 3.92 3.91 18.29
C GLN A 10 2.73 3.06 17.87
N ASN A 11 1.69 3.66 17.31
CA ASN A 11 0.53 2.95 16.79
C ASN A 11 0.89 2.02 15.64
N LEU A 12 1.66 2.51 14.66
CA LEU A 12 2.17 1.69 13.55
C LEU A 12 3.01 0.51 14.05
N ILE A 13 3.95 0.77 14.97
CA ILE A 13 4.79 -0.28 15.55
C ILE A 13 3.94 -1.33 16.26
N ARG A 14 2.94 -0.90 17.05
CA ARG A 14 2.01 -1.81 17.72
C ARG A 14 1.26 -2.71 16.74
N MET A 15 0.76 -2.15 15.64
CA MET A 15 0.06 -2.92 14.61
C MET A 15 0.96 -3.97 13.97
N ILE A 16 2.19 -3.60 13.62
CA ILE A 16 3.17 -4.56 13.07
C ILE A 16 3.45 -5.68 14.08
N LYS A 17 3.59 -5.37 15.36
CA LYS A 17 3.76 -6.36 16.43
C LYS A 17 2.56 -7.29 16.55
N THR A 18 1.33 -6.75 16.49
CA THR A 18 0.10 -7.55 16.52
C THR A 18 0.05 -8.52 15.34
N MET A 19 0.38 -8.07 14.13
CA MET A 19 0.49 -8.95 12.96
C MET A 19 1.58 -10.01 13.14
N SER A 20 2.70 -9.64 13.75
CA SER A 20 3.84 -10.54 14.00
C SER A 20 3.55 -11.60 15.06
N SER A 21 2.62 -11.37 15.99
CA SER A 21 2.22 -12.36 16.99
C SER A 21 1.45 -13.55 16.38
N ASN A 22 0.79 -13.36 15.25
CA ASN A 22 0.16 -14.41 14.44
C ASN A 22 0.39 -14.16 12.94
N PRO A 23 1.57 -14.45 12.39
CA PRO A 23 1.90 -14.14 11.01
C PRO A 23 1.22 -15.05 9.98
N LYS A 24 0.54 -16.11 10.41
CA LYS A 24 -0.07 -17.15 9.55
C LYS A 24 -1.01 -16.56 8.48
N ASP A 25 -1.75 -15.51 8.83
CA ASP A 25 -2.72 -14.88 7.93
C ASP A 25 -2.07 -14.01 6.84
N PHE A 26 -0.75 -13.76 6.96
CA PHE A 26 0.00 -12.81 6.14
C PHE A 26 1.13 -13.44 5.34
N VAL A 27 1.26 -14.76 5.36
CA VAL A 27 2.37 -15.49 4.73
C VAL A 27 1.88 -16.50 3.71
N GLN A 28 2.78 -16.89 2.79
CA GLN A 28 2.45 -17.83 1.71
C GLN A 28 2.18 -19.25 2.24
N ASN A 29 3.01 -19.69 3.21
CA ASN A 29 2.90 -21.03 3.79
C ASN A 29 2.79 -20.94 5.33
N PRO A 30 1.56 -20.87 5.88
CA PRO A 30 1.32 -20.64 7.31
C PRO A 30 2.05 -21.59 8.26
N GLU A 31 2.27 -22.83 7.85
CA GLU A 31 2.91 -23.86 8.69
C GLU A 31 4.46 -23.88 8.60
N LYS A 32 5.03 -23.07 7.68
CA LYS A 32 6.49 -23.07 7.44
C LYS A 32 7.13 -21.71 7.56
N ASP A 33 6.40 -20.66 7.14
CA ASP A 33 6.98 -19.33 7.02
C ASP A 33 6.96 -18.61 8.36
N PHE A 34 8.10 -18.00 8.71
CA PHE A 34 8.30 -17.27 9.96
C PHE A 34 8.01 -18.05 11.25
N THR A 35 8.00 -19.39 11.20
CA THR A 35 7.80 -20.26 12.37
C THR A 35 9.05 -20.39 13.24
N ARG A 36 10.24 -20.10 12.67
CA ARG A 36 11.52 -20.20 13.38
C ARG A 36 12.04 -18.81 13.72
N ASN A 37 12.64 -18.66 14.90
CA ASN A 37 13.35 -17.44 15.27
C ASN A 37 14.60 -17.26 14.39
N ARG A 38 14.55 -16.29 13.48
CA ARG A 38 15.64 -15.94 12.56
C ARG A 38 15.91 -14.43 12.65
N LYS A 39 17.07 -13.99 12.14
CA LYS A 39 17.45 -12.56 12.09
C LYS A 39 16.41 -11.69 11.41
N LEU A 40 15.78 -12.19 10.33
CA LEU A 40 14.70 -11.52 9.63
C LEU A 40 13.36 -12.14 10.09
N SER A 41 12.85 -11.68 11.21
CA SER A 41 11.49 -12.00 11.68
C SER A 41 10.43 -11.33 10.80
N PHE A 42 9.16 -11.71 10.92
CA PHE A 42 8.06 -11.05 10.23
C PHE A 42 8.00 -9.55 10.57
N GLU A 43 8.12 -9.21 11.87
CA GLU A 43 8.15 -7.82 12.35
C GLU A 43 9.29 -7.01 11.71
N SER A 44 10.52 -7.54 11.73
CA SER A 44 11.66 -6.84 11.16
C SER A 44 11.57 -6.70 9.63
N MET A 45 10.98 -7.69 8.93
CA MET A 45 10.76 -7.62 7.49
C MET A 45 9.78 -6.53 7.11
N VAL A 46 8.61 -6.48 7.76
CA VAL A 46 7.60 -5.44 7.49
C VAL A 46 8.14 -4.07 7.83
N SER A 47 8.77 -3.92 9.01
CA SER A 47 9.36 -2.65 9.45
C SER A 47 10.45 -2.15 8.51
N PHE A 48 11.32 -3.05 8.04
CA PHE A 48 12.38 -2.71 7.10
C PHE A 48 11.81 -2.26 5.74
N ILE A 49 10.84 -3.00 5.18
CA ILE A 49 10.22 -2.63 3.89
C ILE A 49 9.60 -1.23 3.96
N LEU A 50 8.94 -0.89 5.07
CA LEU A 50 8.37 0.44 5.28
C LEU A 50 9.44 1.54 5.49
N ALA A 51 10.64 1.18 5.91
CA ALA A 51 11.73 2.11 6.17
C ALA A 51 12.67 2.31 4.95
N MET A 52 12.48 1.58 3.85
CA MET A 52 13.33 1.70 2.66
C MET A 52 13.19 3.08 2.01
N ASN A 53 14.32 3.66 1.58
CA ASN A 53 14.41 5.01 1.02
C ASN A 53 14.79 5.04 -0.48
N GLY A 54 14.77 3.89 -1.16
CA GLY A 54 15.07 3.80 -2.59
C GLY A 54 16.56 3.68 -2.94
N ASN A 55 17.42 3.39 -1.98
CA ASN A 55 18.82 3.05 -2.21
C ASN A 55 18.98 1.60 -2.71
N SER A 56 20.23 1.16 -2.96
CA SER A 56 20.48 -0.24 -3.23
C SER A 56 20.05 -1.09 -2.03
N LEU A 57 19.50 -2.29 -2.27
CA LEU A 57 19.05 -3.19 -1.21
C LEU A 57 20.14 -3.49 -0.17
N TYR A 58 21.40 -3.59 -0.62
CA TYR A 58 22.54 -3.76 0.28
C TYR A 58 22.70 -2.57 1.22
N THR A 59 22.69 -1.37 0.67
CA THR A 59 22.80 -0.12 1.45
C THR A 59 21.65 0.02 2.44
N GLU A 60 20.42 -0.25 2.01
CA GLU A 60 19.23 -0.21 2.89
C GLU A 60 19.37 -1.18 4.07
N LEU A 61 19.77 -2.44 3.82
CA LEU A 61 19.99 -3.44 4.87
C LEU A 61 21.08 -3.01 5.85
N MET A 62 22.21 -2.57 5.35
CA MET A 62 23.33 -2.15 6.20
C MET A 62 22.93 -0.95 7.08
N THR A 63 22.28 0.05 6.49
CA THR A 63 21.83 1.23 7.23
C THR A 63 20.77 0.89 8.29
N TYR A 64 19.76 0.09 7.92
CA TYR A 64 18.69 -0.27 8.84
C TYR A 64 19.18 -1.07 10.04
N PHE A 65 20.15 -1.97 9.86
CA PHE A 65 20.76 -2.76 10.93
C PHE A 65 22.04 -2.15 11.51
N ASN A 66 22.26 -0.85 11.33
CA ASN A 66 23.40 -0.09 11.89
C ASN A 66 24.76 -0.71 11.56
N TYR A 67 24.95 -1.22 10.35
CA TYR A 67 26.20 -1.83 9.87
C TYR A 67 26.68 -2.99 10.75
N ASP A 68 25.75 -3.71 11.40
CA ASP A 68 26.10 -4.91 12.17
C ASP A 68 26.69 -5.98 11.22
N VAL A 69 27.85 -6.50 11.58
CA VAL A 69 28.52 -7.61 10.84
C VAL A 69 27.65 -8.86 10.68
N LYS A 70 26.65 -9.01 11.54
CA LYS A 70 25.65 -10.09 11.47
C LYS A 70 24.44 -9.72 10.63
N THR A 71 24.42 -8.59 9.93
CA THR A 71 23.32 -8.21 9.03
C THR A 71 23.04 -9.32 8.01
N ALA A 72 21.76 -9.58 7.76
CA ALA A 72 21.36 -10.59 6.78
C ALA A 72 21.77 -10.16 5.37
N SER A 73 22.12 -11.12 4.52
CA SER A 73 22.45 -10.83 3.13
C SER A 73 21.21 -10.40 2.32
N THR A 74 21.43 -9.71 1.21
CA THR A 74 20.39 -9.34 0.24
C THR A 74 19.61 -10.56 -0.25
N SER A 75 20.29 -11.68 -0.50
CA SER A 75 19.64 -12.94 -0.89
C SER A 75 18.72 -13.48 0.20
N ALA A 76 19.16 -13.46 1.46
CA ALA A 76 18.32 -13.88 2.59
C ALA A 76 17.08 -12.99 2.73
N PHE A 77 17.22 -11.67 2.52
CA PHE A 77 16.09 -10.74 2.53
C PHE A 77 15.09 -11.07 1.42
N ILE A 78 15.56 -11.24 0.17
CA ILE A 78 14.69 -11.55 -0.98
C ILE A 78 13.90 -12.84 -0.72
N GLN A 79 14.57 -13.90 -0.20
CA GLN A 79 13.91 -15.15 0.16
C GLN A 79 12.89 -15.00 1.29
N GLN A 80 13.12 -14.14 2.27
CA GLN A 80 12.14 -13.90 3.33
C GLN A 80 10.99 -13.01 2.84
N ARG A 81 11.27 -11.99 2.02
CA ARG A 81 10.25 -11.11 1.45
C ARG A 81 9.22 -11.89 0.62
N SER A 82 9.66 -12.85 -0.20
CA SER A 82 8.76 -13.67 -1.04
C SER A 82 7.77 -14.52 -0.24
N LYS A 83 7.99 -14.70 1.05
CA LYS A 83 7.07 -15.42 1.95
C LYS A 83 5.93 -14.55 2.46
N ILE A 84 6.07 -13.23 2.44
CA ILE A 84 5.02 -12.30 2.88
C ILE A 84 4.05 -12.10 1.73
N ARG A 85 2.76 -12.25 1.99
CA ARG A 85 1.70 -11.96 1.03
C ARG A 85 1.53 -10.44 0.89
N PRO A 86 1.27 -9.92 -0.32
CA PRO A 86 0.97 -8.50 -0.53
C PRO A 86 -0.18 -7.97 0.35
N ASP A 87 -1.17 -8.82 0.62
CA ASP A 87 -2.33 -8.50 1.48
C ASP A 87 -1.93 -8.06 2.89
N ALA A 88 -0.77 -8.48 3.39
CA ALA A 88 -0.23 -8.04 4.69
C ALA A 88 -0.08 -6.51 4.74
N PHE A 89 0.40 -5.90 3.65
CA PHE A 89 0.58 -4.45 3.57
C PHE A 89 -0.74 -3.73 3.37
N LYS A 90 -1.67 -4.30 2.60
CA LYS A 90 -3.04 -3.78 2.47
C LYS A 90 -3.75 -3.78 3.82
N HIS A 91 -3.68 -4.89 4.56
CA HIS A 91 -4.23 -5.00 5.91
C HIS A 91 -3.63 -3.96 6.86
N LEU A 92 -2.30 -3.85 6.89
CA LEU A 92 -1.61 -2.85 7.73
C LEU A 92 -2.03 -1.42 7.39
N PHE A 93 -2.11 -1.09 6.10
CA PHE A 93 -2.56 0.21 5.62
C PHE A 93 -3.98 0.51 6.10
N GLN A 94 -4.92 -0.40 5.90
CA GLN A 94 -6.32 -0.23 6.31
C GLN A 94 -6.47 -0.09 7.83
N GLN A 95 -5.77 -0.91 8.61
CA GLN A 95 -5.77 -0.80 10.08
C GLN A 95 -5.16 0.52 10.54
N PHE A 96 -4.09 0.96 9.90
CA PHE A 96 -3.42 2.21 10.24
C PHE A 96 -4.30 3.42 9.95
N THR A 97 -4.94 3.49 8.77
CA THR A 97 -5.85 4.58 8.41
C THR A 97 -7.10 4.58 9.29
N ALA A 98 -7.69 3.41 9.57
CA ALA A 98 -8.83 3.28 10.46
C ALA A 98 -8.55 3.71 11.90
N SER A 99 -7.29 3.69 12.33
CA SER A 99 -6.86 4.11 13.67
C SER A 99 -6.76 5.62 13.87
N TYR A 100 -6.95 6.39 12.81
CA TYR A 100 -6.95 7.85 12.89
C TYR A 100 -8.28 8.34 13.50
N ASP A 101 -8.20 9.13 14.56
CA ASP A 101 -9.35 9.53 15.40
C ASP A 101 -9.58 11.04 15.48
N GLN A 102 -8.77 11.87 14.77
CA GLN A 102 -8.80 13.33 14.87
C GLN A 102 -9.15 13.98 13.54
N TYR A 103 -10.29 13.59 12.97
CA TYR A 103 -10.72 14.11 11.69
C TYR A 103 -11.14 15.58 11.76
N LYS A 104 -10.65 16.34 10.79
CA LYS A 104 -11.11 17.69 10.48
C LYS A 104 -12.07 17.62 9.31
N TYR A 105 -13.08 18.46 9.33
CA TYR A 105 -14.13 18.52 8.33
C TYR A 105 -14.09 19.84 7.57
N PHE A 106 -14.40 19.79 6.29
CA PHE A 106 -14.65 20.98 5.46
C PHE A 106 -16.16 21.21 5.41
N ARG A 107 -16.65 22.26 6.11
CA ARG A 107 -18.09 22.59 6.18
C ARG A 107 -18.98 21.40 6.59
N GLY A 108 -18.50 20.56 7.48
CA GLY A 108 -19.23 19.38 7.94
C GLY A 108 -19.02 18.11 7.10
N TYR A 109 -18.22 18.15 6.03
CA TYR A 109 -17.96 17.03 5.13
C TYR A 109 -16.51 16.55 5.23
N ARG A 110 -16.29 15.28 4.96
CA ARG A 110 -14.97 14.76 4.58
C ARG A 110 -14.70 15.16 3.14
N LEU A 111 -13.57 15.80 2.88
CA LEU A 111 -13.19 16.23 1.54
C LEU A 111 -12.18 15.23 0.97
N LEU A 112 -12.66 14.33 0.11
CA LEU A 112 -11.86 13.27 -0.50
C LEU A 112 -11.54 13.62 -1.95
N ALA A 113 -10.35 13.25 -2.39
CA ALA A 113 -9.95 13.29 -3.80
C ALA A 113 -9.52 11.90 -4.26
N VAL A 114 -9.85 11.55 -5.48
CA VAL A 114 -9.33 10.35 -6.16
C VAL A 114 -8.48 10.78 -7.34
N ASP A 115 -7.33 10.10 -7.48
CA ASP A 115 -6.45 10.28 -8.62
C ASP A 115 -5.68 8.99 -8.90
N GLY A 116 -5.26 8.83 -10.16
CA GLY A 116 -4.48 7.71 -10.64
C GLY A 116 -3.04 8.09 -10.97
N SER A 117 -2.11 7.20 -10.71
CA SER A 117 -0.70 7.39 -11.05
C SER A 117 -0.06 6.11 -11.55
N THR A 118 0.67 6.20 -12.64
CA THR A 118 1.38 5.05 -13.23
C THR A 118 2.84 5.06 -12.82
N PHE A 119 3.38 3.90 -12.45
CA PHE A 119 4.78 3.75 -12.08
C PHE A 119 5.40 2.49 -12.68
N ASN A 120 6.66 2.63 -13.10
CA ASN A 120 7.40 1.52 -13.68
C ASN A 120 7.92 0.58 -12.58
N ILE A 121 7.87 -0.71 -12.89
CA ILE A 121 8.40 -1.77 -12.04
C ILE A 121 9.55 -2.51 -12.73
N ALA A 122 10.16 -3.46 -12.03
CA ALA A 122 11.25 -4.24 -12.58
C ALA A 122 10.87 -4.91 -13.90
N HIS A 123 11.75 -4.82 -14.90
CA HIS A 123 11.52 -5.34 -16.24
C HIS A 123 11.36 -6.88 -16.22
N ASN A 124 10.20 -7.35 -16.64
CA ASN A 124 9.85 -8.76 -16.78
C ASN A 124 8.91 -8.96 -17.98
N PRO A 125 9.43 -9.24 -19.19
CA PRO A 125 8.60 -9.43 -20.39
C PRO A 125 7.64 -10.62 -20.32
N ALA A 126 7.86 -11.56 -19.41
CA ALA A 126 6.99 -12.72 -19.21
C ALA A 126 5.71 -12.37 -18.42
N ASP A 127 5.68 -11.22 -17.76
CA ASP A 127 4.48 -10.73 -17.08
C ASP A 127 3.64 -9.90 -18.05
N GLU A 128 2.80 -10.57 -18.81
CA GLU A 128 1.98 -9.98 -19.85
C GLU A 128 0.99 -8.92 -19.32
N LYS A 129 0.56 -9.01 -18.08
CA LYS A 129 -0.40 -8.07 -17.49
C LYS A 129 0.22 -6.69 -17.24
N THR A 130 1.49 -6.64 -16.97
CA THR A 130 2.21 -5.39 -16.66
C THR A 130 3.11 -4.92 -17.79
N TYR A 131 3.44 -5.81 -18.75
CA TYR A 131 4.40 -5.51 -19.82
C TYR A 131 3.75 -4.71 -20.96
N ILE A 132 4.37 -3.57 -21.30
CA ILE A 132 4.02 -2.71 -22.43
C ILE A 132 5.20 -2.59 -23.37
N LYS A 133 4.94 -2.75 -24.66
CA LYS A 133 5.89 -2.47 -25.73
C LYS A 133 5.21 -1.62 -26.80
N SER A 134 5.68 -0.41 -27.00
CA SER A 134 5.28 0.42 -28.12
C SER A 134 5.93 -0.11 -29.42
N SER A 135 5.25 0.06 -30.55
CA SER A 135 5.77 -0.30 -31.87
C SER A 135 7.07 0.45 -32.21
N THR A 136 7.28 1.63 -31.64
CA THR A 136 8.46 2.49 -31.85
C THR A 136 9.55 2.26 -30.84
N ALA A 137 9.31 1.57 -29.74
CA ALA A 137 10.30 1.38 -28.67
C ALA A 137 11.17 0.14 -28.92
N LYS A 138 12.50 0.29 -28.76
CA LYS A 138 13.44 -0.84 -28.85
C LYS A 138 13.21 -1.87 -27.74
N LYS A 139 12.87 -1.40 -26.53
CA LYS A 139 12.57 -2.24 -25.36
C LYS A 139 11.24 -1.84 -24.76
N GLY A 140 10.47 -2.83 -24.27
CA GLY A 140 9.29 -2.58 -23.46
C GLY A 140 9.63 -2.33 -21.99
N TYR A 141 8.62 -2.02 -21.21
CA TYR A 141 8.71 -1.80 -19.77
C TYR A 141 7.50 -2.42 -19.07
N ASN A 142 7.63 -2.69 -17.79
CA ASN A 142 6.53 -3.15 -16.96
C ASN A 142 6.03 -2.00 -16.09
N SER A 143 4.72 -1.89 -15.95
CA SER A 143 4.11 -0.79 -15.20
C SER A 143 2.89 -1.26 -14.41
N LEU A 144 2.68 -0.64 -13.28
CA LEU A 144 1.48 -0.73 -12.47
C LEU A 144 0.81 0.65 -12.41
N HIS A 145 -0.49 0.63 -12.19
CA HIS A 145 -1.28 1.83 -11.94
C HIS A 145 -1.82 1.81 -10.50
N LEU A 146 -1.64 2.90 -9.80
CA LEU A 146 -2.14 3.12 -8.45
C LEU A 146 -3.32 4.09 -8.53
N ASN A 147 -4.48 3.67 -8.10
CA ASN A 147 -5.60 4.56 -7.80
C ASN A 147 -5.61 4.81 -6.30
N ALA A 148 -5.69 6.06 -5.88
CA ALA A 148 -5.64 6.44 -4.48
C ALA A 148 -6.78 7.36 -4.10
N LEU A 149 -7.43 7.06 -2.99
CA LEU A 149 -8.43 7.91 -2.36
C LEU A 149 -7.78 8.66 -1.19
N TYR A 150 -7.77 9.98 -1.26
CA TYR A 150 -7.02 10.84 -0.35
C TYR A 150 -7.91 11.88 0.33
N ASP A 151 -7.81 11.99 1.65
CA ASP A 151 -8.47 13.04 2.42
C ASP A 151 -7.63 14.32 2.39
N LEU A 152 -8.12 15.32 1.66
CA LEU A 152 -7.43 16.60 1.46
C LEU A 152 -7.30 17.41 2.75
N THR A 153 -8.31 17.34 3.62
CA THR A 153 -8.33 18.10 4.87
C THR A 153 -7.39 17.49 5.91
N ASN A 154 -7.36 16.16 5.98
CA ASN A 154 -6.58 15.42 6.98
C ASN A 154 -5.21 14.97 6.46
N ARG A 155 -4.96 15.13 5.15
CA ARG A 155 -3.70 14.71 4.48
C ARG A 155 -3.39 13.23 4.71
N LEU A 156 -4.40 12.41 4.50
CA LEU A 156 -4.34 10.98 4.77
C LEU A 156 -4.87 10.20 3.56
N TYR A 157 -4.15 9.19 3.11
CA TYR A 157 -4.69 8.20 2.19
C TYR A 157 -5.72 7.34 2.91
N ILE A 158 -6.92 7.26 2.34
CA ILE A 158 -8.05 6.49 2.90
C ILE A 158 -8.08 5.09 2.34
N ASP A 159 -7.89 4.96 1.03
CA ASP A 159 -7.77 3.68 0.34
C ASP A 159 -6.83 3.80 -0.86
N ALA A 160 -6.35 2.66 -1.33
CA ALA A 160 -5.49 2.57 -2.49
C ALA A 160 -5.67 1.22 -3.20
N GLN A 161 -5.74 1.25 -4.53
CA GLN A 161 -5.88 0.07 -5.36
C GLN A 161 -4.82 0.04 -6.45
N ILE A 162 -4.10 -1.08 -6.55
CA ILE A 162 -3.04 -1.27 -7.55
C ILE A 162 -3.57 -2.21 -8.63
N GLN A 163 -3.44 -1.79 -9.88
CA GLN A 163 -3.85 -2.55 -11.05
C GLN A 163 -2.67 -2.77 -12.00
N PRO A 164 -2.55 -3.95 -12.64
CA PRO A 164 -1.68 -4.11 -13.79
C PRO A 164 -2.08 -3.13 -14.90
N ILE A 165 -1.11 -2.53 -15.57
CA ILE A 165 -1.39 -1.47 -16.54
C ILE A 165 -2.31 -1.90 -17.69
N ARG A 166 -2.31 -3.19 -18.05
CA ARG A 166 -3.19 -3.73 -19.09
C ARG A 166 -4.62 -4.03 -18.62
N GLU A 167 -4.82 -4.05 -17.31
CA GLU A 167 -6.11 -4.24 -16.65
C GLU A 167 -6.62 -2.93 -16.01
N LEU A 168 -6.02 -1.80 -16.40
CA LEU A 168 -6.35 -0.48 -15.89
C LEU A 168 -7.84 -0.14 -16.10
N ASN A 169 -8.52 0.15 -14.99
CA ASN A 169 -9.88 0.67 -14.97
C ASN A 169 -10.08 1.56 -13.75
N GLU A 170 -9.78 2.85 -13.89
CA GLU A 170 -9.85 3.82 -12.79
C GLU A 170 -11.27 4.00 -12.24
N ARG A 171 -12.29 3.97 -13.12
CA ARG A 171 -13.70 4.09 -12.70
C ARG A 171 -14.12 2.91 -11.84
N GLN A 172 -13.76 1.69 -12.24
CA GLN A 172 -14.05 0.49 -11.46
C GLN A 172 -13.29 0.51 -10.12
N ALA A 173 -12.04 0.95 -10.12
CA ALA A 173 -11.26 1.11 -8.90
C ALA A 173 -11.92 2.09 -7.92
N LEU A 174 -12.42 3.22 -8.40
CA LEU A 174 -13.16 4.18 -7.57
C LEU A 174 -14.44 3.55 -7.00
N ILE A 175 -15.24 2.89 -7.83
CA ILE A 175 -16.48 2.21 -7.40
C ILE A 175 -16.17 1.22 -6.27
N GLU A 176 -15.14 0.41 -6.44
CA GLU A 176 -14.74 -0.58 -5.43
C GLU A 176 -14.23 0.08 -4.13
N MET A 177 -13.44 1.14 -4.22
CA MET A 177 -12.99 1.90 -3.05
C MET A 177 -14.17 2.54 -2.30
N VAL A 178 -15.15 3.09 -3.01
CA VAL A 178 -16.36 3.67 -2.43
C VAL A 178 -17.22 2.57 -1.78
N ALA A 179 -17.50 1.48 -2.50
CA ALA A 179 -18.31 0.37 -2.00
C ALA A 179 -17.73 -0.25 -0.72
N ASN A 180 -16.39 -0.43 -0.67
CA ASN A 180 -15.69 -1.00 0.48
C ASN A 180 -15.35 0.03 1.57
N SER A 181 -15.62 1.30 1.37
CA SER A 181 -15.30 2.35 2.33
C SER A 181 -16.07 2.17 3.65
N PRO A 182 -15.39 2.18 4.80
CA PRO A 182 -16.05 2.13 6.10
C PRO A 182 -16.57 3.51 6.56
N LEU A 183 -16.40 4.55 5.76
CA LEU A 183 -16.80 5.91 6.10
C LEU A 183 -18.31 6.01 6.22
N LYS A 184 -18.74 6.66 7.30
CA LYS A 184 -20.15 6.97 7.57
C LYS A 184 -20.43 8.48 7.57
N ASP A 185 -19.37 9.27 7.45
CA ASP A 185 -19.47 10.72 7.42
C ASP A 185 -19.97 11.19 6.04
N PRO A 186 -20.65 12.33 5.96
CA PRO A 186 -20.91 12.96 4.67
C PRO A 186 -19.62 13.29 3.93
N VAL A 187 -19.57 12.99 2.63
CA VAL A 187 -18.36 13.11 1.80
C VAL A 187 -18.62 14.07 0.65
N ILE A 188 -17.64 14.93 0.37
CA ILE A 188 -17.48 15.58 -0.93
C ILE A 188 -16.33 14.85 -1.64
N LEU A 189 -16.64 14.23 -2.77
CA LEU A 189 -15.65 13.54 -3.60
C LEU A 189 -15.23 14.43 -4.77
N VAL A 190 -13.93 14.65 -4.91
CA VAL A 190 -13.30 15.37 -6.01
C VAL A 190 -12.58 14.37 -6.91
N ALA A 191 -12.89 14.39 -8.18
CA ALA A 191 -12.25 13.53 -9.21
C ALA A 191 -12.06 14.34 -10.50
N ASP A 192 -11.15 13.89 -11.35
CA ASP A 192 -11.05 14.45 -12.69
C ASP A 192 -12.20 13.95 -13.60
N ARG A 193 -12.30 14.52 -14.82
CA ARG A 193 -13.36 14.15 -15.77
C ARG A 193 -13.25 12.70 -16.28
N GLY A 194 -12.09 12.07 -16.16
CA GLY A 194 -11.88 10.67 -16.54
C GLY A 194 -12.74 9.70 -15.73
N TYR A 195 -13.10 10.07 -14.51
CA TYR A 195 -13.94 9.27 -13.62
C TYR A 195 -15.45 9.44 -13.90
N GLU A 196 -15.85 10.42 -14.70
CA GLU A 196 -17.26 10.69 -15.00
C GLU A 196 -17.91 9.53 -15.76
N SER A 197 -18.95 8.94 -15.18
CA SER A 197 -19.87 8.01 -15.84
C SER A 197 -21.15 7.85 -15.03
N TYR A 198 -22.25 7.51 -15.70
CA TYR A 198 -23.53 7.22 -15.01
C TYR A 198 -23.38 6.10 -13.98
N ASN A 199 -22.62 5.05 -14.29
CA ASN A 199 -22.37 3.96 -13.37
C ASN A 199 -21.59 4.43 -12.13
N THR A 200 -20.59 5.30 -12.27
CA THR A 200 -19.85 5.87 -11.14
C THR A 200 -20.78 6.67 -10.24
N PHE A 201 -21.61 7.55 -10.81
CA PHE A 201 -22.56 8.35 -10.03
C PHE A 201 -23.59 7.50 -9.31
N ALA A 202 -24.20 6.51 -9.98
CA ALA A 202 -25.15 5.61 -9.36
C ALA A 202 -24.57 4.87 -8.15
N ASN A 203 -23.35 4.32 -8.27
CA ASN A 203 -22.70 3.64 -7.15
C ASN A 203 -22.34 4.57 -5.98
N ILE A 204 -22.00 5.84 -6.27
CA ILE A 204 -21.73 6.84 -5.22
C ILE A 204 -23.04 7.20 -4.49
N GLU A 205 -24.13 7.44 -5.23
CA GLU A 205 -25.44 7.74 -4.67
C GLU A 205 -25.99 6.58 -3.82
N GLU A 206 -25.83 5.34 -4.28
CA GLU A 206 -26.29 4.15 -3.54
C GLU A 206 -25.54 3.97 -2.19
N LYS A 207 -24.31 4.45 -2.12
CA LYS A 207 -23.51 4.41 -0.88
C LYS A 207 -23.99 5.45 0.16
N GLY A 208 -24.67 6.50 -0.24
CA GLY A 208 -25.17 7.58 0.63
C GLY A 208 -24.19 8.71 0.77
#